data_8ba6d17364f93f795b3470fcd0977915
#
_entry.id   8ba6d17364f93f795b3470fcd0977915
#
_cell.length_a   1.000
_cell.length_b   1.000
_cell.length_c   1.000
_cell.angle_alpha   90.00
_cell.angle_beta   90.00
_cell.angle_gamma   90.00
#
_symmetry.space_group_name_H-M   'P 1'
#
loop_
_entity.id
_entity.type
_entity.pdbx_description
1 polymer ?
#
loop_
_entity_poly.entity_id
_entity_poly.type
_entity_poly.pdbx_seq_one_letter_code
_entity_poly.pdbx_strand_id
1 'polypeptide(L)'
;MEKKKKKRLVGLEKRKARAGYLFILPFILGFLLFMLRPFLQSLYMSFTTVELGAGIFNLHWCGYNNYIYAFRVDPEYVRLLTEELLRMVVYSFAIIVFSFFVSLVLNQKFQGRALVRAVFFLPVILSSGVMLGLESNNQLIAQLQQTVETTTSGISITAGLQTILRTTGVGTRAFEKVFEVINNIYDVAMASGIQIIIFLSGLQTIPASMYEAAQIEGCTAWESLWKVTFPMISSLFLVNWVYTVVDFCMRSDNQVIDKISTTMVAKQDYGTASAMTWVYFVVVIAFVGITSLGISQGVYYSD
;
A
#
# COMPACT_ATOMS: atom_id res chain seq x y z
N MET A 1 50.07 -28.62 7.29
CA MET A 1 49.17 -28.67 6.09
C MET A 1 47.84 -27.95 6.28
N GLU A 2 47.30 -27.87 7.47
CA GLU A 2 45.99 -27.26 7.80
C GLU A 2 45.93 -25.73 7.59
N LYS A 3 46.97 -24.98 7.96
CA LYS A 3 47.03 -23.52 7.76
C LYS A 3 47.00 -23.08 6.29
N LYS A 4 47.50 -23.89 5.36
CA LYS A 4 47.45 -23.59 3.90
C LYS A 4 46.04 -23.82 3.32
N LYS A 5 45.27 -24.81 3.83
CA LYS A 5 43.89 -25.07 3.41
C LYS A 5 42.95 -23.93 3.83
N LYS A 6 43.06 -23.44 5.08
CA LYS A 6 42.27 -22.29 5.59
C LYS A 6 42.53 -21.02 4.76
N LYS A 7 43.78 -20.70 4.42
CA LYS A 7 44.06 -19.50 3.59
C LYS A 7 43.49 -19.62 2.16
N ARG A 8 43.46 -20.81 1.57
CA ARG A 8 42.86 -21.05 0.23
C ARG A 8 41.35 -20.90 0.24
N LEU A 9 40.66 -21.38 1.28
CA LEU A 9 39.20 -21.24 1.46
C LEU A 9 38.78 -19.77 1.62
N VAL A 10 39.47 -19.00 2.47
CA VAL A 10 39.27 -17.57 2.62
C VAL A 10 39.48 -16.77 1.34
N GLY A 11 40.43 -17.20 0.50
CA GLY A 11 40.67 -16.61 -0.83
C GLY A 11 39.55 -16.87 -1.82
N LEU A 12 38.96 -18.08 -1.79
CA LEU A 12 37.83 -18.47 -2.63
C LEU A 12 36.53 -17.77 -2.21
N GLU A 13 36.27 -17.64 -0.92
CA GLU A 13 35.10 -16.90 -0.39
C GLU A 13 35.16 -15.42 -0.75
N LYS A 14 36.32 -14.78 -0.57
CA LYS A 14 36.55 -13.39 -1.00
C LYS A 14 36.36 -13.19 -2.50
N ARG A 15 36.79 -14.18 -3.33
CA ARG A 15 36.60 -14.13 -4.78
C ARG A 15 35.14 -14.30 -5.17
N LYS A 16 34.40 -15.20 -4.50
CA LYS A 16 32.94 -15.37 -4.69
C LYS A 16 32.21 -14.12 -4.28
N ALA A 17 32.53 -13.52 -3.14
CA ALA A 17 31.92 -12.27 -2.69
C ALA A 17 32.15 -11.12 -3.69
N ARG A 18 33.36 -10.96 -4.21
CA ARG A 18 33.66 -9.95 -5.25
C ARG A 18 32.89 -10.20 -6.55
N ALA A 19 32.76 -11.45 -6.98
CA ALA A 19 31.93 -11.80 -8.13
C ALA A 19 30.47 -11.43 -7.89
N GLY A 20 29.94 -11.68 -6.68
CA GLY A 20 28.58 -11.28 -6.29
C GLY A 20 28.36 -9.76 -6.39
N TYR A 21 29.29 -8.96 -5.87
CA TYR A 21 29.20 -7.50 -6.00
C TYR A 21 29.26 -7.03 -7.46
N LEU A 22 30.02 -7.69 -8.29
CA LEU A 22 30.16 -7.35 -9.71
C LEU A 22 28.88 -7.65 -10.50
N PHE A 23 28.14 -8.71 -10.12
CA PHE A 23 26.83 -9.01 -10.69
C PHE A 23 25.74 -8.00 -10.26
N ILE A 24 25.82 -7.47 -9.04
CA ILE A 24 24.85 -6.49 -8.52
C ILE A 24 25.22 -5.07 -8.97
N LEU A 25 26.47 -4.82 -9.37
CA LEU A 25 26.99 -3.50 -9.72
C LEU A 25 26.14 -2.76 -10.78
N PRO A 26 25.68 -3.36 -11.89
CA PRO A 26 24.83 -2.66 -12.86
C PRO A 26 23.53 -2.17 -12.25
N PHE A 27 22.92 -2.97 -11.36
CA PHE A 27 21.71 -2.58 -10.64
C PHE A 27 21.98 -1.41 -9.67
N ILE A 28 23.08 -1.49 -8.90
CA ILE A 28 23.49 -0.43 -7.97
C ILE A 28 23.76 0.87 -8.73
N LEU A 29 24.47 0.81 -9.86
CA LEU A 29 24.72 1.99 -10.69
C LEU A 29 23.43 2.59 -11.25
N GLY A 30 22.52 1.74 -11.74
CA GLY A 30 21.21 2.17 -12.20
C GLY A 30 20.41 2.86 -11.08
N PHE A 31 20.37 2.26 -9.90
CA PHE A 31 19.72 2.84 -8.72
C PHE A 31 20.30 4.21 -8.34
N LEU A 32 21.63 4.30 -8.25
CA LEU A 32 22.33 5.55 -7.87
C LEU A 32 22.10 6.66 -8.89
N LEU A 33 22.12 6.36 -10.18
CA LEU A 33 22.00 7.36 -11.24
C LEU A 33 20.55 7.79 -11.46
N PHE A 34 19.61 6.85 -11.50
CA PHE A 34 18.24 7.13 -11.90
C PHE A 34 17.30 7.36 -10.73
N MET A 35 17.58 6.82 -9.55
CA MET A 35 16.68 6.91 -8.40
C MET A 35 17.24 7.81 -7.30
N LEU A 36 18.49 7.62 -6.90
CA LEU A 36 19.06 8.41 -5.80
C LEU A 36 19.25 9.89 -6.17
N ARG A 37 19.64 10.18 -7.41
CA ARG A 37 19.85 11.56 -7.87
C ARG A 37 18.56 12.41 -7.81
N PRO A 38 17.41 12.02 -8.41
CA PRO A 38 16.16 12.77 -8.29
C PRO A 38 15.68 12.87 -6.84
N PHE A 39 15.87 11.81 -6.05
CA PHE A 39 15.51 11.79 -4.64
C PHE A 39 16.26 12.84 -3.83
N LEU A 40 17.59 12.92 -3.98
CA LEU A 40 18.41 13.95 -3.33
C LEU A 40 18.11 15.34 -3.89
N GLN A 41 17.79 15.45 -5.17
CA GLN A 41 17.39 16.72 -5.78
C GLN A 41 16.07 17.23 -5.18
N SER A 42 15.08 16.36 -5.00
CA SER A 42 13.82 16.70 -4.33
C SER A 42 14.06 17.14 -2.87
N LEU A 43 14.98 16.46 -2.15
CA LEU A 43 15.37 16.87 -0.80
C LEU A 43 16.01 18.27 -0.81
N TYR A 44 16.89 18.55 -1.76
CA TYR A 44 17.50 19.86 -1.88
C TYR A 44 16.46 20.94 -2.22
N MET A 45 15.51 20.64 -3.12
CA MET A 45 14.42 21.56 -3.49
C MET A 45 13.53 21.91 -2.29
N SER A 46 13.37 21.01 -1.33
CA SER A 46 12.57 21.28 -0.12
C SER A 46 13.13 22.42 0.75
N PHE A 47 14.44 22.73 0.62
CA PHE A 47 15.12 23.84 1.32
C PHE A 47 15.35 25.06 0.43
N THR A 48 14.81 25.08 -0.79
CA THR A 48 14.97 26.16 -1.76
C THR A 48 13.62 26.68 -2.24
N THR A 49 13.56 27.95 -2.60
CA THR A 49 12.51 28.48 -3.47
C THR A 49 12.90 28.19 -4.91
N VAL A 50 11.94 27.67 -5.67
CA VAL A 50 12.15 27.27 -7.06
C VAL A 50 11.40 28.23 -7.96
N GLU A 51 12.13 29.04 -8.71
CA GLU A 51 11.55 29.93 -9.72
C GLU A 51 11.73 29.32 -11.12
N LEU A 52 10.65 29.27 -11.88
CA LEU A 52 10.66 28.85 -13.27
C LEU A 52 11.21 29.98 -14.14
N GLY A 53 12.50 29.92 -14.47
CA GLY A 53 13.09 30.74 -15.53
C GLY A 53 12.93 30.07 -16.91
N ALA A 54 13.38 30.76 -17.98
CA ALA A 54 13.30 30.27 -19.36
C ALA A 54 13.99 28.90 -19.58
N GLY A 55 13.36 27.82 -19.11
CA GLY A 55 13.81 26.43 -19.24
C GLY A 55 14.80 25.93 -18.19
N ILE A 56 15.12 26.72 -17.17
CA ILE A 56 16.03 26.35 -16.07
C ILE A 56 15.37 26.68 -14.74
N PHE A 57 15.46 25.75 -13.79
CA PHE A 57 15.03 26.00 -12.40
C PHE A 57 16.07 26.87 -11.69
N ASN A 58 15.70 28.07 -11.32
CA ASN A 58 16.50 28.90 -10.44
C ASN A 58 16.22 28.54 -9.00
N LEU A 59 17.22 28.02 -8.30
CA LEU A 59 17.12 27.53 -6.92
C LEU A 59 17.75 28.57 -5.99
N HIS A 60 16.92 29.20 -5.16
CA HIS A 60 17.39 30.13 -4.12
C HIS A 60 17.23 29.48 -2.75
N TRP A 61 18.30 29.36 -2.00
CA TRP A 61 18.27 28.75 -0.68
C TRP A 61 17.40 29.56 0.29
N CYS A 62 16.35 28.95 0.84
CA CYS A 62 15.42 29.56 1.78
C CYS A 62 15.44 28.92 3.19
N GLY A 63 16.31 27.92 3.41
CA GLY A 63 16.39 27.21 4.68
C GLY A 63 15.09 26.45 5.00
N TYR A 64 14.56 26.63 6.20
CA TYR A 64 13.36 25.92 6.67
C TYR A 64 12.03 26.64 6.35
N ASN A 65 12.04 27.71 5.55
CA ASN A 65 10.84 28.51 5.30
C ASN A 65 9.70 27.69 4.68
N ASN A 66 10.00 26.77 3.76
CA ASN A 66 9.00 25.89 3.13
C ASN A 66 8.33 24.97 4.17
N TYR A 67 9.10 24.48 5.13
CA TYR A 67 8.56 23.67 6.24
C TYR A 67 7.71 24.50 7.20
N ILE A 68 8.17 25.72 7.52
CA ILE A 68 7.39 26.65 8.35
C ILE A 68 6.09 27.00 7.67
N TYR A 69 6.10 27.22 6.37
CA TYR A 69 4.90 27.46 5.58
C TYR A 69 3.93 26.27 5.65
N ALA A 70 4.40 25.05 5.41
CA ALA A 70 3.59 23.85 5.45
C ALA A 70 2.92 23.59 6.81
N PHE A 71 3.60 23.93 7.93
CA PHE A 71 3.07 23.65 9.27
C PHE A 71 2.33 24.82 9.92
N ARG A 72 2.68 26.08 9.59
CA ARG A 72 2.13 27.25 10.30
C ARG A 72 1.26 28.14 9.41
N VAL A 73 1.52 28.18 8.12
CA VAL A 73 0.82 29.10 7.21
C VAL A 73 -0.30 28.37 6.45
N ASP A 74 -0.10 27.10 6.09
CA ASP A 74 -1.14 26.28 5.45
C ASP A 74 -1.84 25.36 6.46
N PRO A 75 -2.97 25.82 7.07
CA PRO A 75 -3.70 25.04 8.07
C PRO A 75 -4.36 23.79 7.44
N GLU A 76 -4.61 23.82 6.15
CA GLU A 76 -5.26 22.72 5.42
C GLU A 76 -4.33 21.51 5.33
N TYR A 77 -3.03 21.71 5.09
CA TYR A 77 -2.06 20.62 4.99
C TYR A 77 -1.98 19.79 6.28
N VAL A 78 -1.85 20.45 7.43
CA VAL A 78 -1.75 19.78 8.74
C VAL A 78 -3.04 19.03 9.06
N ARG A 79 -4.20 19.62 8.76
CA ARG A 79 -5.49 18.97 8.93
C ARG A 79 -5.61 17.72 8.06
N LEU A 80 -5.33 17.83 6.76
CA LEU A 80 -5.35 16.70 5.82
C LEU A 80 -4.38 15.60 6.25
N LEU A 81 -3.18 15.96 6.69
CA LEU A 81 -2.18 15.01 7.18
C LEU A 81 -2.70 14.18 8.36
N THR A 82 -3.35 14.83 9.33
CA THR A 82 -3.89 14.13 10.50
C THR A 82 -5.12 13.29 10.18
N GLU A 83 -6.02 13.79 9.35
CA GLU A 83 -7.21 13.08 8.88
C GLU A 83 -6.82 11.84 8.08
N GLU A 84 -5.83 11.97 7.17
CA GLU A 84 -5.38 10.87 6.31
C GLU A 84 -4.60 9.81 7.09
N LEU A 85 -3.81 10.20 8.09
CA LEU A 85 -3.16 9.23 8.99
C LEU A 85 -4.19 8.41 9.77
N LEU A 86 -5.23 9.05 10.28
CA LEU A 86 -6.29 8.36 11.02
C LEU A 86 -7.08 7.43 10.11
N ARG A 87 -7.41 7.89 8.91
CA ARG A 87 -8.06 7.09 7.85
C ARG A 87 -7.19 5.89 7.47
N MET A 88 -5.87 6.08 7.31
CA MET A 88 -4.91 5.03 7.00
C MET A 88 -4.93 3.90 8.06
N VAL A 89 -4.95 4.24 9.35
CA VAL A 89 -5.00 3.25 10.44
C VAL A 89 -6.29 2.42 10.36
N VAL A 90 -7.43 3.09 10.31
CA VAL A 90 -8.75 2.42 10.31
C VAL A 90 -8.91 1.56 9.07
N TYR A 91 -8.55 2.09 7.91
CA TYR A 91 -8.71 1.41 6.63
C TYR A 91 -7.77 0.21 6.51
N SER A 92 -6.49 0.37 6.88
CA SER A 92 -5.52 -0.73 6.86
C SER A 92 -5.91 -1.85 7.82
N PHE A 93 -6.41 -1.52 9.01
CA PHE A 93 -6.92 -2.51 9.94
C PHE A 93 -8.13 -3.27 9.37
N ALA A 94 -9.09 -2.55 8.78
CA ALA A 94 -10.27 -3.14 8.16
C ALA A 94 -9.91 -4.09 7.01
N ILE A 95 -8.97 -3.69 6.13
CA ILE A 95 -8.48 -4.53 5.03
C ILE A 95 -7.85 -5.82 5.56
N ILE A 96 -6.99 -5.74 6.59
CA ILE A 96 -6.29 -6.90 7.12
C ILE A 96 -7.27 -7.88 7.76
N VAL A 97 -8.20 -7.39 8.58
CA VAL A 97 -9.23 -8.22 9.20
C VAL A 97 -10.10 -8.88 8.14
N PHE A 98 -10.60 -8.11 7.19
CA PHE A 98 -11.41 -8.62 6.08
C PHE A 98 -10.65 -9.68 5.28
N SER A 99 -9.41 -9.39 4.87
CA SER A 99 -8.57 -10.30 4.09
C SER A 99 -8.27 -11.60 4.82
N PHE A 100 -8.02 -11.52 6.12
CA PHE A 100 -7.80 -12.72 6.95
C PHE A 100 -9.03 -13.63 6.95
N PHE A 101 -10.22 -13.08 7.25
CA PHE A 101 -11.44 -13.89 7.28
C PHE A 101 -11.81 -14.44 5.90
N VAL A 102 -11.70 -13.65 4.85
CA VAL A 102 -11.95 -14.11 3.47
C VAL A 102 -10.97 -15.22 3.09
N SER A 103 -9.68 -15.10 3.43
CA SER A 103 -8.68 -16.13 3.16
C SER A 103 -8.97 -17.45 3.89
N LEU A 104 -9.48 -17.39 5.12
CA LEU A 104 -9.94 -18.59 5.86
C LEU A 104 -11.08 -19.30 5.13
N VAL A 105 -12.07 -18.55 4.65
CA VAL A 105 -13.19 -19.11 3.86
C VAL A 105 -12.69 -19.73 2.56
N LEU A 106 -11.81 -19.01 1.83
CA LEU A 106 -11.23 -19.47 0.56
C LEU A 106 -10.27 -20.66 0.70
N ASN A 107 -9.73 -20.88 1.89
CA ASN A 107 -8.88 -22.05 2.19
C ASN A 107 -9.69 -23.34 2.37
N GLN A 108 -10.98 -23.24 2.68
CA GLN A 108 -11.85 -24.40 2.83
C GLN A 108 -12.09 -25.10 1.48
N LYS A 109 -12.40 -26.39 1.55
CA LYS A 109 -12.75 -27.21 0.38
C LYS A 109 -14.24 -27.08 0.08
N PHE A 110 -14.61 -26.19 -0.85
CA PHE A 110 -15.99 -26.06 -1.33
C PHE A 110 -16.05 -26.01 -2.87
N GLN A 111 -17.24 -26.32 -3.42
CA GLN A 111 -17.47 -26.25 -4.87
C GLN A 111 -17.48 -24.78 -5.32
N GLY A 112 -16.75 -24.44 -6.40
CA GLY A 112 -16.67 -23.08 -6.93
C GLY A 112 -15.56 -22.19 -6.32
N ARG A 113 -14.72 -22.72 -5.42
CA ARG A 113 -13.61 -21.96 -4.80
C ARG A 113 -12.68 -21.27 -5.80
N ALA A 114 -12.47 -21.89 -6.98
CA ALA A 114 -11.63 -21.34 -8.03
C ALA A 114 -12.25 -20.06 -8.63
N LEU A 115 -13.56 -20.05 -8.83
CA LEU A 115 -14.29 -18.89 -9.33
C LEU A 115 -14.25 -17.74 -8.31
N VAL A 116 -14.52 -18.03 -7.05
CA VAL A 116 -14.49 -17.00 -5.98
C VAL A 116 -13.08 -16.39 -5.85
N ARG A 117 -12.03 -17.23 -5.90
CA ARG A 117 -10.64 -16.73 -5.95
C ARG A 117 -10.40 -15.84 -7.16
N ALA A 118 -10.88 -16.23 -8.34
CA ALA A 118 -10.73 -15.44 -9.56
C ALA A 118 -11.41 -14.06 -9.42
N VAL A 119 -12.58 -13.99 -8.80
CA VAL A 119 -13.29 -12.71 -8.55
C VAL A 119 -12.49 -11.78 -7.64
N PHE A 120 -11.91 -12.30 -6.55
CA PHE A 120 -11.05 -11.47 -5.66
C PHE A 120 -9.70 -11.10 -6.28
N PHE A 121 -9.21 -11.89 -7.25
CA PHE A 121 -7.94 -11.58 -7.94
C PHE A 121 -8.13 -10.63 -9.12
N LEU A 122 -9.34 -10.54 -9.65
CA LEU A 122 -9.63 -9.68 -10.80
C LEU A 122 -9.23 -8.22 -10.58
N PRO A 123 -9.56 -7.55 -9.45
CA PRO A 123 -9.13 -6.20 -9.18
C PRO A 123 -7.60 -6.04 -9.17
N VAL A 124 -6.88 -7.02 -8.59
CA VAL A 124 -5.41 -7.02 -8.54
C VAL A 124 -4.81 -7.09 -9.94
N ILE A 125 -5.37 -7.96 -10.79
CA ILE A 125 -4.91 -8.10 -12.19
C ILE A 125 -5.19 -6.80 -12.97
N LEU A 126 -6.34 -6.19 -12.76
CA LEU A 126 -6.72 -4.94 -13.42
C LEU A 126 -5.83 -3.77 -12.96
N SER A 127 -5.48 -3.70 -11.66
CA SER A 127 -4.63 -2.63 -11.11
C SER A 127 -3.13 -2.85 -11.35
N SER A 128 -2.70 -4.05 -11.77
CA SER A 128 -1.27 -4.40 -11.92
C SER A 128 -0.55 -3.71 -13.09
N GLY A 129 -1.15 -2.73 -13.74
CA GLY A 129 -0.54 -1.96 -14.83
C GLY A 129 -0.45 -2.69 -16.18
N VAL A 130 -0.86 -3.96 -16.26
CA VAL A 130 -0.94 -4.67 -17.55
C VAL A 130 -1.95 -3.99 -18.47
N MET A 131 -3.04 -3.48 -17.90
CA MET A 131 -3.99 -2.64 -18.62
C MET A 131 -3.44 -1.25 -18.93
N LEU A 132 -2.66 -0.64 -18.00
CA LEU A 132 -2.04 0.68 -18.19
C LEU A 132 -1.04 0.70 -19.36
N GLY A 133 -0.36 -0.41 -19.62
CA GLY A 133 0.52 -0.56 -20.79
C GLY A 133 -0.24 -0.61 -22.13
N LEU A 134 -1.50 -1.01 -22.14
CA LEU A 134 -2.39 -0.95 -23.30
C LEU A 134 -3.01 0.44 -23.49
N GLU A 135 -3.11 1.21 -22.42
CA GLU A 135 -3.74 2.54 -22.40
C GLU A 135 -2.91 3.63 -23.06
N SER A 136 -1.59 3.53 -22.98
CA SER A 136 -0.70 4.57 -23.53
C SER A 136 -0.75 4.71 -25.06
N ASN A 137 -1.33 3.74 -25.77
CA ASN A 137 -1.35 3.71 -27.23
C ASN A 137 -2.73 3.88 -27.89
N ASN A 138 -3.82 4.03 -27.12
CA ASN A 138 -5.16 4.13 -27.72
C ASN A 138 -5.98 5.25 -27.10
N GLN A 139 -6.12 6.36 -27.84
CA GLN A 139 -7.07 7.45 -27.52
C GLN A 139 -8.50 6.94 -27.29
N LEU A 140 -8.86 5.79 -27.88
CA LEU A 140 -10.16 5.15 -27.73
C LEU A 140 -10.32 4.53 -26.32
N ILE A 141 -9.25 4.01 -25.74
CA ILE A 141 -9.25 3.46 -24.36
C ILE A 141 -9.28 4.61 -23.34
N ALA A 142 -8.59 5.72 -23.58
CA ALA A 142 -8.70 6.92 -22.75
C ALA A 142 -10.13 7.52 -22.75
N GLN A 143 -10.82 7.48 -23.89
CA GLN A 143 -12.23 7.86 -23.98
C GLN A 143 -13.15 6.83 -23.30
N LEU A 144 -12.86 5.54 -23.42
CA LEU A 144 -13.59 4.49 -22.72
C LEU A 144 -13.36 4.57 -21.20
N GLN A 145 -12.14 4.93 -20.75
CA GLN A 145 -11.87 5.17 -19.33
C GLN A 145 -12.61 6.38 -18.79
N GLN A 146 -12.60 7.52 -19.49
CA GLN A 146 -13.45 8.65 -19.11
C GLN A 146 -14.94 8.26 -19.08
N THR A 147 -15.38 7.42 -20.01
CA THR A 147 -16.76 6.95 -20.04
C THR A 147 -17.00 5.89 -18.95
N VAL A 148 -16.02 5.03 -18.65
CA VAL A 148 -16.10 4.05 -17.57
C VAL A 148 -15.94 4.73 -16.21
N GLU A 149 -15.07 5.71 -16.04
CA GLU A 149 -14.97 6.50 -14.80
C GLU A 149 -16.22 7.36 -14.57
N THR A 150 -16.77 7.99 -15.60
CA THR A 150 -18.08 8.67 -15.52
C THR A 150 -19.23 7.68 -15.38
N THR A 151 -19.14 6.50 -15.97
CA THR A 151 -20.17 5.46 -15.87
C THR A 151 -19.99 4.61 -14.62
N THR A 152 -18.77 4.37 -14.10
CA THR A 152 -18.51 3.67 -12.82
C THR A 152 -18.71 4.62 -11.64
N SER A 153 -18.45 5.90 -11.78
CA SER A 153 -19.00 6.94 -10.88
C SER A 153 -20.54 7.03 -10.99
N GLY A 154 -21.12 6.59 -12.08
CA GLY A 154 -22.57 6.59 -12.36
C GLY A 154 -23.26 5.23 -12.20
N ILE A 155 -22.51 4.12 -12.23
CA ILE A 155 -22.96 2.77 -11.84
C ILE A 155 -22.39 2.42 -10.43
N SER A 156 -22.29 3.39 -9.56
CA SER A 156 -22.55 3.05 -8.18
C SER A 156 -24.06 2.76 -8.15
N ILE A 157 -24.41 1.50 -8.04
CA ILE A 157 -25.78 1.03 -7.72
C ILE A 157 -26.36 1.97 -6.63
N THR A 158 -25.52 2.48 -5.77
CA THR A 158 -25.73 3.49 -4.75
C THR A 158 -26.11 4.87 -5.30
N ALA A 159 -25.50 5.39 -6.37
CA ALA A 159 -25.87 6.71 -6.93
C ALA A 159 -27.22 6.64 -7.65
N GLY A 160 -27.50 5.56 -8.38
CA GLY A 160 -28.82 5.31 -8.98
C GLY A 160 -29.90 5.18 -7.93
N LEU A 161 -29.67 4.39 -6.88
CA LEU A 161 -30.59 4.23 -5.76
C LEU A 161 -30.74 5.52 -4.94
N GLN A 162 -29.66 6.27 -4.69
CA GLN A 162 -29.71 7.59 -4.03
C GLN A 162 -30.58 8.58 -4.81
N THR A 163 -30.48 8.59 -6.13
CA THR A 163 -31.30 9.47 -6.97
C THR A 163 -32.78 9.10 -6.88
N ILE A 164 -33.11 7.81 -6.89
CA ILE A 164 -34.47 7.31 -6.73
C ILE A 164 -35.02 7.60 -5.32
N LEU A 165 -34.21 7.44 -4.28
CA LEU A 165 -34.61 7.69 -2.89
C LEU A 165 -34.73 9.16 -2.58
N ARG A 166 -33.94 10.05 -3.17
CA ARG A 166 -34.08 11.51 -3.08
C ARG A 166 -35.38 11.98 -3.73
N THR A 167 -35.79 11.34 -4.83
CA THR A 167 -37.07 11.66 -5.50
C THR A 167 -38.29 11.14 -4.75
N THR A 168 -38.14 10.08 -3.94
CA THR A 168 -39.27 9.50 -3.17
C THR A 168 -39.43 10.07 -1.75
N GLY A 169 -38.53 10.94 -1.29
CA GLY A 169 -38.68 11.68 -0.03
C GLY A 169 -38.58 10.85 1.25
N VAL A 170 -38.18 9.60 1.16
CA VAL A 170 -38.10 8.66 2.30
C VAL A 170 -36.76 8.82 3.02
N GLY A 171 -36.78 9.30 4.25
CA GLY A 171 -35.76 9.23 5.33
C GLY A 171 -34.29 9.26 4.92
N THR A 172 -33.79 10.35 4.33
CA THR A 172 -32.51 10.47 3.66
C THR A 172 -31.28 10.13 4.51
N ARG A 173 -31.24 10.51 5.81
CA ARG A 173 -30.06 10.35 6.66
C ARG A 173 -29.72 8.90 7.03
N ALA A 174 -30.71 8.04 7.23
CA ALA A 174 -30.46 6.64 7.56
C ALA A 174 -29.95 5.87 6.32
N PHE A 175 -30.51 6.15 5.16
CA PHE A 175 -30.10 5.54 3.90
C PHE A 175 -28.71 6.05 3.45
N GLU A 176 -28.38 7.33 3.63
CA GLU A 176 -27.05 7.87 3.34
C GLU A 176 -25.96 7.13 4.14
N LYS A 177 -26.19 6.89 5.45
CA LYS A 177 -25.26 6.09 6.26
C LYS A 177 -25.14 4.64 5.80
N VAL A 178 -26.23 4.02 5.39
CA VAL A 178 -26.20 2.64 4.88
C VAL A 178 -25.41 2.57 3.58
N PHE A 179 -25.60 3.53 2.66
CA PHE A 179 -24.83 3.59 1.42
C PHE A 179 -23.35 3.89 1.66
N GLU A 180 -23.01 4.76 2.61
CA GLU A 180 -21.63 5.01 3.00
C GLU A 180 -20.95 3.73 3.52
N VAL A 181 -21.63 2.97 4.37
CA VAL A 181 -21.12 1.68 4.86
C VAL A 181 -20.96 0.67 3.73
N ILE A 182 -21.90 0.58 2.80
CA ILE A 182 -21.80 -0.33 1.65
C ILE A 182 -20.63 0.04 0.74
N ASN A 183 -20.45 1.34 0.46
CA ASN A 183 -19.31 1.81 -0.32
C ASN A 183 -17.99 1.51 0.37
N ASN A 184 -17.88 1.79 1.67
CA ASN A 184 -16.68 1.48 2.45
C ASN A 184 -16.35 -0.03 2.45
N ILE A 185 -17.35 -0.91 2.56
CA ILE A 185 -17.15 -2.36 2.48
C ILE A 185 -16.69 -2.76 1.07
N TYR A 186 -17.29 -2.19 0.03
CA TYR A 186 -16.90 -2.44 -1.34
C TYR A 186 -15.44 -2.01 -1.60
N ASP A 187 -15.05 -0.81 -1.15
CA ASP A 187 -13.69 -0.30 -1.30
C ASP A 187 -12.67 -1.17 -0.56
N VAL A 188 -13.00 -1.61 0.67
CA VAL A 188 -12.17 -2.55 1.43
C VAL A 188 -12.05 -3.88 0.70
N ALA A 189 -13.13 -4.42 0.14
CA ALA A 189 -13.12 -5.69 -0.59
C ALA A 189 -12.25 -5.59 -1.86
N MET A 190 -12.37 -4.49 -2.61
CA MET A 190 -11.57 -4.25 -3.82
C MET A 190 -10.09 -4.06 -3.51
N ALA A 191 -9.76 -3.37 -2.41
CA ALA A 191 -8.38 -3.14 -1.98
C ALA A 191 -7.73 -4.38 -1.34
N SER A 192 -8.50 -5.37 -0.91
CA SER A 192 -8.00 -6.51 -0.12
C SER A 192 -7.40 -7.66 -0.93
N GLY A 193 -7.42 -7.58 -2.25
CA GLY A 193 -7.09 -8.71 -3.13
C GLY A 193 -5.69 -9.30 -2.90
N ILE A 194 -4.66 -8.48 -2.82
CA ILE A 194 -3.27 -8.93 -2.60
C ILE A 194 -3.10 -9.52 -1.20
N GLN A 195 -3.68 -8.89 -0.18
CA GLN A 195 -3.63 -9.35 1.19
C GLN A 195 -4.29 -10.72 1.37
N ILE A 196 -5.41 -10.95 0.67
CA ILE A 196 -6.07 -12.27 0.63
C ILE A 196 -5.13 -13.32 0.05
N ILE A 197 -4.41 -13.02 -1.04
CA ILE A 197 -3.45 -13.94 -1.65
C ILE A 197 -2.32 -14.28 -0.68
N ILE A 198 -1.75 -13.28 0.01
CA ILE A 198 -0.67 -13.47 0.97
C ILE A 198 -1.13 -14.36 2.12
N PHE A 199 -2.28 -14.07 2.73
CA PHE A 199 -2.82 -14.92 3.78
C PHE A 199 -3.17 -16.33 3.29
N LEU A 200 -3.79 -16.44 2.12
CA LEU A 200 -4.16 -17.73 1.55
C LEU A 200 -2.93 -18.60 1.26
N SER A 201 -1.84 -18.00 0.78
CA SER A 201 -0.58 -18.73 0.56
C SER A 201 -0.02 -19.27 1.87
N GLY A 202 -0.03 -18.46 2.93
CA GLY A 202 0.42 -18.89 4.25
C GLY A 202 -0.47 -19.98 4.86
N LEU A 203 -1.79 -19.85 4.74
CA LEU A 203 -2.71 -20.87 5.23
C LEU A 203 -2.50 -22.23 4.54
N GLN A 204 -2.07 -22.23 3.29
CA GLN A 204 -1.80 -23.47 2.54
C GLN A 204 -0.46 -24.12 2.91
N THR A 205 0.44 -23.42 3.59
CA THR A 205 1.72 -23.98 4.05
C THR A 205 1.58 -24.75 5.38
N ILE A 206 0.48 -24.55 6.11
CA ILE A 206 0.26 -25.24 7.39
C ILE A 206 -0.01 -26.74 7.11
N PRO A 207 0.82 -27.66 7.66
CA PRO A 207 0.63 -29.09 7.46
C PRO A 207 -0.71 -29.57 8.05
N ALA A 208 -1.40 -30.49 7.34
CA ALA A 208 -2.66 -31.07 7.80
C ALA A 208 -2.50 -31.78 9.16
N SER A 209 -1.33 -32.38 9.40
CA SER A 209 -0.99 -33.07 10.66
C SER A 209 -1.13 -32.17 11.91
N MET A 210 -0.93 -30.87 11.78
CA MET A 210 -1.13 -29.93 12.91
C MET A 210 -2.61 -29.84 13.30
N TYR A 211 -3.50 -29.84 12.32
CA TYR A 211 -4.94 -29.81 12.57
C TYR A 211 -5.45 -31.16 13.07
N GLU A 212 -4.89 -32.27 12.57
CA GLU A 212 -5.20 -33.61 13.02
C GLU A 212 -4.78 -33.82 14.50
N ALA A 213 -3.58 -33.35 14.87
CA ALA A 213 -3.13 -33.39 16.26
C ALA A 213 -4.05 -32.56 17.18
N ALA A 214 -4.43 -31.35 16.76
CA ALA A 214 -5.35 -30.51 17.52
C ALA A 214 -6.73 -31.17 17.69
N GLN A 215 -7.22 -31.89 16.68
CA GLN A 215 -8.47 -32.64 16.78
C GLN A 215 -8.38 -33.83 17.75
N ILE A 216 -7.26 -34.56 17.74
CA ILE A 216 -7.01 -35.68 18.69
C ILE A 216 -6.98 -35.17 20.15
N GLU A 217 -6.42 -33.95 20.36
CA GLU A 217 -6.42 -33.28 21.66
C GLU A 217 -7.79 -32.67 22.06
N GLY A 218 -8.82 -32.82 21.21
CA GLY A 218 -10.18 -32.36 21.46
C GLY A 218 -10.41 -30.87 21.22
N CYS A 219 -9.52 -30.20 20.49
CA CYS A 219 -9.68 -28.78 20.14
C CYS A 219 -10.89 -28.57 19.23
N THR A 220 -11.72 -27.58 19.54
CA THR A 220 -12.76 -27.09 18.65
C THR A 220 -12.15 -26.34 17.45
N ALA A 221 -12.92 -26.15 16.37
CA ALA A 221 -12.47 -25.40 15.21
C ALA A 221 -12.05 -23.95 15.55
N TRP A 222 -12.72 -23.33 16.53
CA TRP A 222 -12.39 -22.00 17.03
C TRP A 222 -11.07 -21.99 17.81
N GLU A 223 -10.85 -22.97 18.67
CA GLU A 223 -9.57 -23.10 19.38
C GLU A 223 -8.42 -23.40 18.43
N SER A 224 -8.64 -24.26 17.44
CA SER A 224 -7.64 -24.54 16.40
C SER A 224 -7.27 -23.30 15.59
N LEU A 225 -8.23 -22.41 15.31
CA LEU A 225 -7.97 -21.14 14.66
C LEU A 225 -6.99 -20.28 15.47
N TRP A 226 -7.22 -20.12 16.77
CA TRP A 226 -6.41 -19.22 17.60
C TRP A 226 -5.12 -19.85 18.12
N LYS A 227 -5.11 -21.18 18.36
CA LYS A 227 -3.93 -21.87 18.91
C LYS A 227 -2.99 -22.44 17.85
N VAL A 228 -3.49 -22.73 16.64
CA VAL A 228 -2.69 -23.31 15.55
C VAL A 228 -2.56 -22.33 14.39
N THR A 229 -3.70 -21.95 13.77
CA THR A 229 -3.68 -21.17 12.52
C THR A 229 -3.08 -19.78 12.74
N PHE A 230 -3.58 -19.03 13.72
CA PHE A 230 -3.16 -17.64 13.95
C PHE A 230 -1.65 -17.53 14.29
N PRO A 231 -1.07 -18.32 15.21
CA PRO A 231 0.36 -18.26 15.46
C PRO A 231 1.22 -18.63 14.26
N MET A 232 0.82 -19.66 13.48
CA MET A 232 1.58 -20.13 12.32
C MET A 232 1.67 -19.10 11.19
N ILE A 233 0.66 -18.25 11.04
CA ILE A 233 0.65 -17.21 10.00
C ILE A 233 0.92 -15.80 10.56
N SER A 234 1.26 -15.71 11.84
CA SER A 234 1.45 -14.40 12.51
C SER A 234 2.47 -13.51 11.83
N SER A 235 3.53 -14.06 11.23
CA SER A 235 4.52 -13.33 10.46
C SER A 235 3.94 -12.65 9.23
N LEU A 236 2.89 -13.22 8.62
CA LEU A 236 2.23 -12.66 7.46
C LEU A 236 1.35 -11.45 7.78
N PHE A 237 0.90 -11.31 9.03
CA PHE A 237 0.22 -10.08 9.46
C PHE A 237 1.13 -8.87 9.35
N LEU A 238 2.41 -9.02 9.73
CA LEU A 238 3.39 -7.94 9.61
C LEU A 238 3.64 -7.58 8.13
N VAL A 239 3.81 -8.58 7.27
CA VAL A 239 4.00 -8.36 5.83
C VAL A 239 2.79 -7.66 5.23
N ASN A 240 1.59 -8.16 5.52
CA ASN A 240 0.35 -7.56 5.05
C ASN A 240 0.15 -6.14 5.59
N TRP A 241 0.52 -5.88 6.85
CA TRP A 241 0.44 -4.54 7.43
C TRP A 241 1.29 -3.54 6.67
N VAL A 242 2.58 -3.85 6.50
CA VAL A 242 3.51 -2.97 5.78
C VAL A 242 3.02 -2.74 4.34
N TYR A 243 2.61 -3.81 3.66
CA TYR A 243 2.10 -3.71 2.29
C TYR A 243 0.85 -2.81 2.24
N THR A 244 -0.12 -3.04 3.12
CA THR A 244 -1.40 -2.29 3.11
C THR A 244 -1.19 -0.81 3.40
N VAL A 245 -0.31 -0.46 4.33
CA VAL A 245 -0.01 0.95 4.63
C VAL A 245 0.68 1.62 3.45
N VAL A 246 1.64 0.96 2.82
CA VAL A 246 2.32 1.50 1.63
C VAL A 246 1.34 1.65 0.46
N ASP A 247 0.49 0.64 0.23
CA ASP A 247 -0.54 0.67 -0.81
C ASP A 247 -1.52 1.83 -0.60
N PHE A 248 -1.99 2.00 0.65
CA PHE A 248 -2.88 3.10 1.03
C PHE A 248 -2.26 4.48 0.72
N CYS A 249 -0.97 4.66 1.01
CA CYS A 249 -0.26 5.91 0.72
C CYS A 249 -0.18 6.23 -0.77
N MET A 250 -0.23 5.22 -1.65
CA MET A 250 -0.10 5.38 -3.10
C MET A 250 -1.45 5.50 -3.83
N ARG A 251 -2.57 5.46 -3.09
CA ARG A 251 -3.92 5.54 -3.69
C ARG A 251 -4.18 6.91 -4.29
N SER A 252 -4.96 6.92 -5.37
CA SER A 252 -5.36 8.13 -6.07
C SER A 252 -6.32 9.05 -5.28
N ASP A 253 -7.02 8.49 -4.27
CA ASP A 253 -7.92 9.23 -3.39
C ASP A 253 -7.23 9.82 -2.14
N ASN A 254 -5.89 9.80 -2.09
CA ASN A 254 -5.11 10.36 -1.00
C ASN A 254 -5.11 11.89 -1.05
N GLN A 255 -5.81 12.50 -0.10
CA GLN A 255 -6.00 13.95 -0.05
C GLN A 255 -4.69 14.74 0.20
N VAL A 256 -3.71 14.14 0.90
CA VAL A 256 -2.40 14.77 1.11
C VAL A 256 -1.63 14.83 -0.20
N ILE A 257 -1.64 13.73 -0.97
CA ILE A 257 -0.98 13.69 -2.29
C ILE A 257 -1.64 14.66 -3.26
N ASP A 258 -2.97 14.73 -3.27
CA ASP A 258 -3.71 15.69 -4.10
C ASP A 258 -3.35 17.14 -3.73
N LYS A 259 -3.28 17.48 -2.45
CA LYS A 259 -2.83 18.78 -1.95
C LYS A 259 -1.41 19.12 -2.40
N ILE A 260 -0.49 18.16 -2.30
CA ILE A 260 0.91 18.30 -2.75
C ILE A 260 0.94 18.55 -4.26
N SER A 261 0.20 17.73 -5.03
CA SER A 261 0.11 17.87 -6.49
C SER A 261 -0.47 19.21 -6.90
N THR A 262 -1.53 19.67 -6.25
CA THR A 262 -2.14 20.98 -6.49
C THR A 262 -1.15 22.11 -6.18
N THR A 263 -0.38 22.01 -5.08
CA THR A 263 0.64 23.00 -4.74
C THR A 263 1.76 23.03 -5.78
N MET A 264 2.19 21.86 -6.25
CA MET A 264 3.24 21.73 -7.25
C MET A 264 2.80 22.23 -8.63
N VAL A 265 1.62 21.81 -9.09
CA VAL A 265 1.18 22.05 -10.49
C VAL A 265 0.40 23.35 -10.62
N ALA A 266 -0.62 23.57 -9.79
CA ALA A 266 -1.49 24.74 -9.92
C ALA A 266 -0.85 26.00 -9.35
N LYS A 267 -0.12 25.92 -8.22
CA LYS A 267 0.59 27.07 -7.62
C LYS A 267 2.00 27.22 -8.15
N GLN A 268 2.55 26.24 -8.86
CA GLN A 268 3.92 26.17 -9.36
C GLN A 268 4.99 26.34 -8.25
N ASP A 269 4.63 26.01 -7.00
CA ASP A 269 5.52 26.09 -5.85
C ASP A 269 6.15 24.72 -5.58
N TYR A 270 7.21 24.44 -6.30
CA TYR A 270 7.94 23.18 -6.22
C TYR A 270 8.70 23.02 -4.88
N GLY A 271 9.15 24.12 -4.29
CA GLY A 271 9.87 24.12 -3.03
C GLY A 271 8.98 23.68 -1.87
N THR A 272 7.83 24.34 -1.71
CA THR A 272 6.85 23.98 -0.66
C THR A 272 6.25 22.59 -0.91
N ALA A 273 5.92 22.24 -2.16
CA ALA A 273 5.43 20.90 -2.48
C ALA A 273 6.45 19.80 -2.14
N SER A 274 7.74 20.03 -2.42
CA SER A 274 8.81 19.11 -2.01
C SER A 274 8.93 19.00 -0.49
N ALA A 275 8.83 20.09 0.25
CA ALA A 275 8.85 20.06 1.71
C ALA A 275 7.65 19.28 2.28
N MET A 276 6.44 19.52 1.77
CA MET A 276 5.23 18.76 2.14
C MET A 276 5.41 17.26 1.85
N THR A 277 5.95 16.90 0.68
CA THR A 277 6.23 15.51 0.31
C THR A 277 7.19 14.85 1.30
N TRP A 278 8.28 15.52 1.68
CA TRP A 278 9.25 14.99 2.62
C TRP A 278 8.68 14.81 4.02
N VAL A 279 7.86 15.76 4.48
CA VAL A 279 7.15 15.62 5.76
C VAL A 279 6.23 14.39 5.73
N TYR A 280 5.41 14.27 4.70
CA TYR A 280 4.51 13.11 4.55
C TYR A 280 5.29 11.79 4.51
N PHE A 281 6.37 11.72 3.74
CA PHE A 281 7.23 10.54 3.64
C PHE A 281 7.84 10.13 4.99
N VAL A 282 8.40 11.09 5.74
CA VAL A 282 8.98 10.84 7.08
C VAL A 282 7.91 10.36 8.06
N VAL A 283 6.73 10.99 8.04
CA VAL A 283 5.61 10.61 8.92
C VAL A 283 5.14 9.19 8.61
N VAL A 284 4.98 8.84 7.33
CA VAL A 284 4.57 7.48 6.92
C VAL A 284 5.62 6.44 7.32
N ILE A 285 6.92 6.70 7.06
CA ILE A 285 7.99 5.78 7.46
C ILE A 285 8.04 5.60 8.98
N ALA A 286 7.93 6.69 9.73
CA ALA A 286 7.89 6.62 11.19
C ALA A 286 6.69 5.81 11.68
N PHE A 287 5.52 6.04 11.10
CA PHE A 287 4.32 5.29 11.40
C PHE A 287 4.47 3.79 11.10
N VAL A 288 4.92 3.43 9.88
CA VAL A 288 5.19 2.03 9.50
C VAL A 288 6.23 1.40 10.43
N GLY A 289 7.31 2.11 10.74
CA GLY A 289 8.36 1.63 11.63
C GLY A 289 7.84 1.33 13.04
N ILE A 290 7.12 2.28 13.65
CA ILE A 290 6.59 2.13 15.01
C ILE A 290 5.56 0.99 15.06
N THR A 291 4.61 0.96 14.14
CA THR A 291 3.56 -0.07 14.12
C THR A 291 4.12 -1.45 13.80
N SER A 292 5.09 -1.56 12.88
CA SER A 292 5.75 -2.83 12.56
C SER A 292 6.57 -3.37 13.74
N LEU A 293 7.25 -2.51 14.48
CA LEU A 293 7.95 -2.90 15.72
C LEU A 293 6.95 -3.40 16.76
N GLY A 294 5.80 -2.75 16.93
CA GLY A 294 4.75 -3.19 17.83
C GLY A 294 4.18 -4.56 17.45
N ILE A 295 3.86 -4.76 16.18
CA ILE A 295 3.33 -6.03 15.65
C ILE A 295 4.38 -7.15 15.77
N SER A 296 5.65 -6.85 15.46
CA SER A 296 6.74 -7.83 15.47
C SER A 296 6.99 -8.46 16.84
N GLN A 297 6.68 -7.76 17.94
CA GLN A 297 6.77 -8.32 19.29
C GLN A 297 5.73 -9.42 19.57
N GLY A 298 4.61 -9.43 18.84
CA GLY A 298 3.55 -10.44 18.93
C GLY A 298 3.68 -11.57 17.89
N VAL A 299 4.65 -11.48 16.98
CA VAL A 299 4.84 -12.47 15.91
C VAL A 299 5.62 -13.67 16.43
N TYR A 300 5.05 -14.85 16.22
CA TYR A 300 5.73 -16.11 16.47
C TYR A 300 6.58 -16.50 15.25
N TYR A 301 7.90 -16.57 15.44
CA TYR A 301 8.82 -17.09 14.43
C TYR A 301 9.05 -18.58 14.72
N SER A 302 8.58 -19.46 13.84
CA SER A 302 8.94 -20.88 13.86
C SER A 302 10.33 -21.00 13.23
N ASP A 303 11.34 -21.27 14.07
CA ASP A 303 12.69 -21.64 13.64
C ASP A 303 12.71 -23.03 13.01
#